data_683d37c15d538b4ff0d4a67b92e23ff8
#
_entry.id   683d37c15d538b4ff0d4a67b92e23ff8
#
_cell.length_a   1.000
_cell.length_b   1.000
_cell.length_c   1.000
_cell.angle_alpha   90.00
_cell.angle_beta   90.00
_cell.angle_gamma   90.00
#
_symmetry.space_group_name_H-M   'P 1'
#
loop_
_entity.id
_entity.type
_entity.pdbx_description
1 polymer ?
#
loop_
_entity_poly.entity_id
_entity_poly.type
_entity_poly.pdbx_seq_one_letter_code
_entity_poly.pdbx_strand_id
1 'polypeptide(L)'
;MSAPIIRPLSQMRGQIRRWKGHGETIGLVPTMGALHEGHLSLVRAARERCDRVVVTLFVNPRQFNNPEDFARYPRTELADAELLGPLAVDALFVPDAAEVYPPDHATTIRVSGVTEPLEGTHRPGHFDGVATVVTLLFNMTQPDAAFFGEKDWQQLQLVRRLVSDLKLPLEIVPCPCVRAGDGL
;
A
#
# COMPACT_ATOMS: atom_id res chain seq x y z
N MET A 1 -16.83 15.77 1.90
CA MET A 1 -16.53 15.00 3.15
C MET A 1 -15.21 14.30 2.92
N SER A 2 -14.32 14.23 3.91
CA SER A 2 -13.04 13.52 3.83
C SER A 2 -13.25 12.00 3.99
N ALA A 3 -12.26 11.19 3.53
CA ALA A 3 -12.27 9.76 3.78
C ALA A 3 -12.17 9.46 5.29
N PRO A 4 -12.89 8.45 5.82
CA PRO A 4 -12.82 8.08 7.23
C PRO A 4 -11.45 7.50 7.58
N ILE A 5 -10.79 8.09 8.57
CA ILE A 5 -9.46 7.65 9.04
C ILE A 5 -9.64 6.57 10.11
N ILE A 6 -8.95 5.44 9.92
CA ILE A 6 -8.85 4.34 10.88
C ILE A 6 -7.39 4.17 11.27
N ARG A 7 -7.07 4.12 12.57
CA ARG A 7 -5.70 3.91 13.05
C ARG A 7 -5.50 2.52 13.68
N PRO A 8 -6.28 2.11 14.71
CA PRO A 8 -6.04 0.84 15.36
C PRO A 8 -6.29 -0.35 14.41
N LEU A 9 -5.35 -1.28 14.38
CA LEU A 9 -5.48 -2.54 13.63
C LEU A 9 -6.75 -3.31 14.03
N SER A 10 -7.08 -3.31 15.32
CA SER A 10 -8.29 -3.96 15.83
C SER A 10 -9.57 -3.39 15.20
N GLN A 11 -9.64 -2.07 15.02
CA GLN A 11 -10.77 -1.39 14.36
C GLN A 11 -10.81 -1.74 12.86
N MET A 12 -9.66 -1.68 12.18
CA MET A 12 -9.55 -2.05 10.75
C MET A 12 -10.01 -3.49 10.53
N ARG A 13 -9.51 -4.45 11.31
CA ARG A 13 -9.92 -5.85 11.24
C ARG A 13 -11.42 -6.05 11.56
N GLY A 14 -11.96 -5.26 12.47
CA GLY A 14 -13.40 -5.25 12.76
C GLY A 14 -14.23 -4.84 11.53
N GLN A 15 -13.78 -3.81 10.84
CA GLN A 15 -14.43 -3.32 9.62
C GLN A 15 -14.32 -4.34 8.47
N ILE A 16 -13.13 -4.91 8.25
CA ILE A 16 -12.89 -5.97 7.24
C ILE A 16 -13.81 -7.18 7.49
N ARG A 17 -13.89 -7.67 8.74
CA ARG A 17 -14.79 -8.79 9.06
C ARG A 17 -16.26 -8.49 8.76
N ARG A 18 -16.69 -7.26 8.98
CA ARG A 18 -18.05 -6.82 8.71
C ARG A 18 -18.34 -6.84 7.21
N TRP A 19 -17.46 -6.26 6.40
CA TRP A 19 -17.59 -6.25 4.94
C TRP A 19 -17.58 -7.66 4.36
N LYS A 20 -16.61 -8.49 4.73
CA LYS A 20 -16.55 -9.89 4.29
C LYS A 20 -17.72 -10.72 4.75
N GLY A 21 -18.28 -10.43 5.92
CA GLY A 21 -19.51 -11.07 6.42
C GLY A 21 -20.76 -10.76 5.57
N HIS A 22 -20.74 -9.67 4.82
CA HIS A 22 -21.78 -9.32 3.84
C HIS A 22 -21.44 -9.79 2.41
N GLY A 23 -20.32 -10.49 2.22
CA GLY A 23 -19.87 -10.94 0.91
C GLY A 23 -19.24 -9.85 0.04
N GLU A 24 -18.89 -8.70 0.63
CA GLU A 24 -18.30 -7.57 -0.07
C GLU A 24 -16.80 -7.80 -0.35
N THR A 25 -16.37 -7.42 -1.55
CA THR A 25 -14.97 -7.47 -1.99
C THR A 25 -14.20 -6.22 -1.57
N ILE A 26 -12.93 -6.39 -1.22
CA ILE A 26 -12.08 -5.32 -0.69
C ILE A 26 -10.92 -5.06 -1.65
N GLY A 27 -10.84 -3.83 -2.17
CA GLY A 27 -9.71 -3.30 -2.92
C GLY A 27 -8.74 -2.53 -2.00
N LEU A 28 -7.46 -2.80 -2.10
CA LEU A 28 -6.41 -2.11 -1.35
C LEU A 28 -5.54 -1.26 -2.27
N VAL A 29 -5.30 -0.01 -1.90
CA VAL A 29 -4.31 0.88 -2.52
C VAL A 29 -3.24 1.22 -1.48
N PRO A 30 -2.09 0.54 -1.47
CA PRO A 30 -1.00 0.85 -0.55
C PRO A 30 -0.29 2.15 -0.94
N THR A 31 -0.17 3.09 0.00
CA THR A 31 0.56 4.36 -0.23
C THR A 31 1.41 4.76 0.98
N MET A 32 2.32 5.69 0.76
CA MET A 32 3.06 6.36 1.83
C MET A 32 2.54 7.78 2.14
N GLY A 33 1.43 8.20 1.52
CA GLY A 33 0.89 9.55 1.62
C GLY A 33 1.44 10.51 0.58
N ALA A 34 1.20 11.82 0.76
CA ALA A 34 1.45 12.86 -0.23
C ALA A 34 0.80 12.53 -1.58
N LEU A 35 -0.49 12.26 -1.54
CA LEU A 35 -1.25 11.74 -2.67
C LEU A 35 -1.31 12.74 -3.83
N HIS A 36 -1.27 12.21 -5.02
CA HIS A 36 -1.38 12.93 -6.28
C HIS A 36 -2.22 12.13 -7.28
N GLU A 37 -2.45 12.68 -8.47
CA GLU A 37 -3.33 12.09 -9.49
C GLU A 37 -2.98 10.63 -9.83
N GLY A 38 -1.69 10.26 -9.83
CA GLY A 38 -1.28 8.86 -9.98
C GLY A 38 -1.85 7.94 -8.91
N HIS A 39 -1.86 8.36 -7.65
CA HIS A 39 -2.50 7.57 -6.57
C HIS A 39 -4.03 7.56 -6.70
N LEU A 40 -4.64 8.70 -7.07
CA LEU A 40 -6.09 8.79 -7.24
C LEU A 40 -6.58 7.90 -8.39
N SER A 41 -5.78 7.71 -9.45
CA SER A 41 -6.11 6.77 -10.52
C SER A 41 -6.19 5.31 -10.05
N LEU A 42 -5.31 4.90 -9.12
CA LEU A 42 -5.38 3.57 -8.49
C LEU A 42 -6.67 3.40 -7.67
N VAL A 43 -7.05 4.45 -6.93
CA VAL A 43 -8.28 4.46 -6.13
C VAL A 43 -9.52 4.32 -7.03
N ARG A 44 -9.57 5.03 -8.17
CA ARG A 44 -10.66 4.88 -9.15
C ARG A 44 -10.73 3.45 -9.70
N ALA A 45 -9.58 2.89 -10.10
CA ALA A 45 -9.53 1.50 -10.56
C ALA A 45 -10.00 0.50 -9.49
N ALA A 46 -9.65 0.75 -8.21
CA ALA A 46 -10.13 -0.05 -7.11
C ALA A 46 -11.65 0.08 -6.92
N ARG A 47 -12.18 1.29 -7.06
CA ARG A 47 -13.62 1.57 -6.92
C ARG A 47 -14.46 0.95 -8.02
N GLU A 48 -13.91 0.80 -9.22
CA GLU A 48 -14.59 0.13 -10.36
C GLU A 48 -14.67 -1.39 -10.19
N ARG A 49 -13.78 -1.98 -9.38
CA ARG A 49 -13.64 -3.45 -9.29
C ARG A 49 -14.06 -4.06 -7.96
N CYS A 50 -14.12 -3.26 -6.90
CA CYS A 50 -14.37 -3.75 -5.55
C CYS A 50 -15.49 -2.97 -4.87
N ASP A 51 -16.24 -3.65 -4.00
CA ASP A 51 -17.34 -3.05 -3.25
C ASP A 51 -16.83 -2.05 -2.21
N ARG A 52 -15.65 -2.33 -1.63
CA ARG A 52 -15.00 -1.51 -0.61
C ARG A 52 -13.57 -1.17 -1.00
N VAL A 53 -13.18 0.08 -0.75
CA VAL A 53 -11.82 0.56 -1.04
C VAL A 53 -11.14 1.03 0.25
N VAL A 54 -10.01 0.41 0.54
CA VAL A 54 -9.10 0.79 1.61
C VAL A 54 -7.85 1.40 0.98
N VAL A 55 -7.50 2.62 1.40
CA VAL A 55 -6.20 3.22 1.10
C VAL A 55 -5.37 3.15 2.37
N THR A 56 -4.11 2.69 2.28
CA THR A 56 -3.21 2.79 3.43
C THR A 56 -2.30 3.99 3.30
N LEU A 57 -1.99 4.60 4.43
CA LEU A 57 -0.99 5.64 4.52
C LEU A 57 0.02 5.21 5.59
N PHE A 58 1.18 4.72 5.14
CA PHE A 58 2.23 4.29 6.03
C PHE A 58 3.61 4.56 5.43
N VAL A 59 4.34 5.51 6.01
CA VAL A 59 5.73 5.80 5.63
C VAL A 59 6.62 4.72 6.24
N ASN A 60 7.05 3.76 5.41
CA ASN A 60 7.76 2.58 5.87
C ASN A 60 9.25 2.87 6.14
N PRO A 61 9.71 2.87 7.38
CA PRO A 61 11.12 3.20 7.68
C PRO A 61 12.11 2.19 7.09
N ARG A 62 11.70 0.93 6.88
CA ARG A 62 12.59 -0.15 6.42
C ARG A 62 12.93 -0.10 4.93
N GLN A 63 12.28 0.74 4.14
CA GLN A 63 12.59 0.89 2.71
C GLN A 63 13.45 2.14 2.39
N PHE A 64 13.82 2.94 3.40
CA PHE A 64 14.70 4.09 3.23
C PHE A 64 16.13 3.72 3.54
N ASN A 65 17.02 3.96 2.57
CA ASN A 65 18.46 3.77 2.77
C ASN A 65 19.09 4.96 3.53
N ASN A 66 18.49 6.15 3.44
CA ASN A 66 18.93 7.35 4.11
C ASN A 66 17.91 7.77 5.20
N PRO A 67 18.31 7.85 6.48
CA PRO A 67 17.44 8.34 7.56
C PRO A 67 16.93 9.78 7.35
N GLU A 68 17.68 10.64 6.66
CA GLU A 68 17.27 12.02 6.38
C GLU A 68 16.08 12.04 5.40
N ASP A 69 16.08 11.18 4.38
CA ASP A 69 14.99 11.06 3.42
C ASP A 69 13.71 10.60 4.12
N PHE A 70 13.83 9.63 5.03
CA PHE A 70 12.71 9.21 5.88
C PHE A 70 12.18 10.33 6.76
N ALA A 71 13.08 11.11 7.38
CA ALA A 71 12.69 12.21 8.26
C ALA A 71 11.99 13.35 7.49
N ARG A 72 12.41 13.62 6.26
CA ARG A 72 11.86 14.67 5.37
C ARG A 72 10.63 14.21 4.58
N TYR A 73 10.29 12.91 4.62
CA TYR A 73 9.17 12.42 3.82
C TYR A 73 7.87 13.13 4.23
N PRO A 74 7.08 13.65 3.27
CA PRO A 74 5.87 14.42 3.56
C PRO A 74 4.85 13.60 4.38
N ARG A 75 4.25 14.26 5.37
CA ARG A 75 3.17 13.70 6.20
C ARG A 75 1.96 14.62 6.09
N THR A 76 1.09 14.33 5.12
CA THR A 76 -0.02 15.19 4.69
C THR A 76 -1.38 14.52 4.91
N GLU A 77 -1.51 13.74 5.99
CA GLU A 77 -2.64 12.85 6.25
C GLU A 77 -4.03 13.52 6.07
N LEU A 78 -4.23 14.71 6.62
CA LEU A 78 -5.52 15.39 6.52
C LEU A 78 -5.82 15.83 5.08
N ALA A 79 -4.83 16.37 4.38
CA ALA A 79 -4.97 16.75 2.97
C ALA A 79 -5.20 15.50 2.09
N ASP A 80 -4.52 14.40 2.38
CA ASP A 80 -4.71 13.13 1.70
C ASP A 80 -6.15 12.59 1.92
N ALA A 81 -6.66 12.67 3.15
CA ALA A 81 -8.04 12.28 3.46
C ALA A 81 -9.07 13.16 2.73
N GLU A 82 -8.81 14.45 2.56
CA GLU A 82 -9.65 15.36 1.79
C GLU A 82 -9.65 15.02 0.30
N LEU A 83 -8.49 14.71 -0.29
CA LEU A 83 -8.36 14.28 -1.69
C LEU A 83 -9.10 12.97 -1.97
N LEU A 84 -9.15 12.06 -1.01
CA LEU A 84 -9.82 10.76 -1.12
C LEU A 84 -11.34 10.85 -0.94
N GLY A 85 -11.84 11.88 -0.29
CA GLY A 85 -13.27 12.04 0.01
C GLY A 85 -14.19 11.95 -1.21
N PRO A 86 -13.94 12.70 -2.31
CA PRO A 86 -14.74 12.63 -3.54
C PRO A 86 -14.74 11.25 -4.23
N LEU A 87 -13.74 10.41 -3.95
CA LEU A 87 -13.61 9.06 -4.51
C LEU A 87 -14.31 7.99 -3.68
N ALA A 88 -15.07 8.40 -2.66
CA ALA A 88 -15.83 7.50 -1.79
C ALA A 88 -15.00 6.34 -1.21
N VAL A 89 -13.76 6.64 -0.76
CA VAL A 89 -12.91 5.68 -0.05
C VAL A 89 -13.57 5.30 1.26
N ASP A 90 -13.69 3.99 1.50
CA ASP A 90 -14.39 3.45 2.68
C ASP A 90 -13.53 3.53 3.96
N ALA A 91 -12.21 3.48 3.83
CA ALA A 91 -11.27 3.70 4.93
C ALA A 91 -9.91 4.19 4.43
N LEU A 92 -9.37 5.22 5.08
CA LEU A 92 -7.95 5.57 5.06
C LEU A 92 -7.31 4.94 6.31
N PHE A 93 -6.59 3.84 6.12
CA PHE A 93 -5.92 3.13 7.21
C PHE A 93 -4.53 3.70 7.44
N VAL A 94 -4.33 4.28 8.61
CA VAL A 94 -3.09 4.95 9.04
C VAL A 94 -2.59 4.28 10.31
N PRO A 95 -2.02 3.06 10.21
CA PRO A 95 -1.54 2.34 11.39
C PRO A 95 -0.36 3.05 12.06
N ASP A 96 -0.28 2.95 13.38
CA ASP A 96 0.89 3.38 14.12
C ASP A 96 2.10 2.49 13.79
N ALA A 97 3.29 3.07 13.79
CA ALA A 97 4.52 2.35 13.48
C ALA A 97 4.74 1.13 14.39
N ALA A 98 4.34 1.21 15.66
CA ALA A 98 4.44 0.11 16.61
C ALA A 98 3.44 -1.03 16.34
N GLU A 99 2.33 -0.78 15.64
CA GLU A 99 1.43 -1.85 15.20
C GLU A 99 1.97 -2.58 13.97
N VAL A 100 2.69 -1.88 13.09
CA VAL A 100 3.32 -2.48 11.91
C VAL A 100 4.63 -3.19 12.29
N TYR A 101 5.45 -2.52 13.10
CA TYR A 101 6.74 -3.02 13.58
C TYR A 101 6.83 -2.85 15.10
N PRO A 102 6.31 -3.80 15.89
CA PRO A 102 6.51 -3.78 17.34
C PRO A 102 8.00 -3.91 17.70
N PRO A 103 8.42 -3.52 18.92
CA PRO A 103 9.83 -3.53 19.31
C PRO A 103 10.54 -4.88 19.16
N ASP A 104 9.81 -5.99 19.24
CA ASP A 104 10.28 -7.36 19.09
C ASP A 104 10.10 -7.94 17.67
N HIS A 105 9.76 -7.10 16.68
CA HIS A 105 9.56 -7.55 15.31
C HIS A 105 10.83 -8.12 14.69
N ALA A 106 10.83 -9.42 14.41
CA ALA A 106 11.98 -10.19 13.96
C ALA A 106 11.86 -10.75 12.53
N THR A 107 10.69 -10.58 11.86
CA THR A 107 10.45 -11.15 10.54
C THR A 107 10.86 -10.18 9.43
N THR A 108 11.58 -10.69 8.44
CA THR A 108 11.88 -9.97 7.19
C THR A 108 11.55 -10.89 6.02
N ILE A 109 10.90 -10.34 5.00
CA ILE A 109 10.57 -11.06 3.78
C ILE A 109 11.51 -10.60 2.68
N ARG A 110 12.16 -11.55 2.02
CA ARG A 110 13.05 -11.33 0.89
C ARG A 110 12.52 -12.07 -0.33
N VAL A 111 12.52 -11.39 -1.47
CA VAL A 111 12.20 -11.96 -2.78
C VAL A 111 13.43 -11.85 -3.66
N SER A 112 14.07 -12.98 -3.98
CA SER A 112 15.29 -13.00 -4.78
C SER A 112 15.01 -12.88 -6.28
N GLY A 113 16.04 -12.62 -7.07
CA GLY A 113 15.98 -12.54 -8.53
C GLY A 113 15.46 -11.19 -9.01
N VAL A 114 14.15 -10.98 -8.97
CA VAL A 114 13.51 -9.74 -9.48
C VAL A 114 13.93 -8.46 -8.74
N THR A 115 14.47 -8.59 -7.53
CA THR A 115 14.89 -7.48 -6.67
C THR A 115 16.38 -7.17 -6.73
N GLU A 116 17.17 -7.99 -7.42
CA GLU A 116 18.64 -7.88 -7.42
C GLU A 116 19.17 -6.85 -8.43
N PRO A 117 18.66 -6.79 -9.69
CA PRO A 117 19.11 -5.81 -10.67
C PRO A 117 18.49 -4.43 -10.46
N LEU A 118 18.88 -3.48 -11.32
CA LEU A 118 18.31 -2.12 -11.39
C LEU A 118 18.36 -1.42 -10.02
N GLU A 119 17.22 -1.01 -9.52
CA GLU A 119 17.10 -0.26 -8.26
C GLU A 119 17.63 -1.06 -7.06
N GLY A 120 17.49 -2.38 -7.07
CA GLY A 120 18.01 -3.25 -6.00
C GLY A 120 19.52 -3.20 -5.85
N THR A 121 20.27 -3.04 -6.96
CA THR A 121 21.73 -2.86 -6.93
C THR A 121 22.13 -1.55 -6.22
N HIS A 122 21.34 -0.49 -6.41
CA HIS A 122 21.63 0.85 -5.89
C HIS A 122 21.01 1.14 -4.52
N ARG A 123 20.03 0.34 -4.11
CA ARG A 123 19.29 0.50 -2.86
C ARG A 123 19.27 -0.79 -2.03
N PRO A 124 20.42 -1.23 -1.46
CA PRO A 124 20.49 -2.47 -0.68
C PRO A 124 19.43 -2.52 0.44
N GLY A 125 18.66 -3.61 0.54
CA GLY A 125 17.61 -3.79 1.55
C GLY A 125 16.28 -3.07 1.29
N HIS A 126 16.22 -2.16 0.31
CA HIS A 126 14.99 -1.44 -0.03
C HIS A 126 13.83 -2.41 -0.32
N PHE A 127 14.04 -3.35 -1.21
CA PHE A 127 13.00 -4.30 -1.60
C PHE A 127 12.63 -5.31 -0.51
N ASP A 128 13.54 -5.64 0.40
CA ASP A 128 13.21 -6.44 1.60
C ASP A 128 12.25 -5.64 2.51
N GLY A 129 12.48 -4.33 2.64
CA GLY A 129 11.57 -3.42 3.32
C GLY A 129 10.20 -3.35 2.65
N VAL A 130 10.15 -3.24 1.32
CA VAL A 130 8.90 -3.22 0.54
C VAL A 130 8.15 -4.55 0.66
N ALA A 131 8.82 -5.69 0.45
CA ALA A 131 8.20 -7.01 0.56
C ALA A 131 7.60 -7.25 1.94
N THR A 132 8.34 -6.85 2.98
CA THR A 132 7.89 -7.00 4.37
C THR A 132 6.66 -6.14 4.65
N VAL A 133 6.69 -4.83 4.35
CA VAL A 133 5.56 -3.95 4.64
C VAL A 133 4.32 -4.32 3.85
N VAL A 134 4.46 -4.62 2.56
CA VAL A 134 3.32 -5.01 1.71
C VAL A 134 2.65 -6.28 2.23
N THR A 135 3.43 -7.28 2.66
CA THR A 135 2.88 -8.49 3.28
C THR A 135 2.15 -8.19 4.59
N LEU A 136 2.70 -7.31 5.43
CA LEU A 136 2.03 -6.89 6.66
C LEU A 136 0.71 -6.18 6.35
N LEU A 137 0.69 -5.25 5.40
CA LEU A 137 -0.52 -4.55 4.99
C LEU A 137 -1.58 -5.51 4.41
N PHE A 138 -1.18 -6.50 3.61
CA PHE A 138 -2.10 -7.55 3.12
C PHE A 138 -2.70 -8.34 4.28
N ASN A 139 -1.90 -8.74 5.26
CA ASN A 139 -2.39 -9.46 6.44
C ASN A 139 -3.28 -8.61 7.35
N MET A 140 -3.03 -7.30 7.41
CA MET A 140 -3.82 -6.36 8.21
C MET A 140 -5.19 -6.07 7.58
N THR A 141 -5.24 -5.93 6.25
CA THR A 141 -6.44 -5.48 5.51
C THR A 141 -7.16 -6.62 4.77
N GLN A 142 -6.50 -7.77 4.57
CA GLN A 142 -7.06 -8.96 3.91
C GLN A 142 -7.81 -8.63 2.60
N PRO A 143 -7.19 -7.94 1.64
CA PRO A 143 -7.86 -7.51 0.42
C PRO A 143 -8.13 -8.69 -0.52
N ASP A 144 -9.13 -8.55 -1.39
CA ASP A 144 -9.38 -9.46 -2.51
C ASP A 144 -8.60 -9.04 -3.76
N ALA A 145 -8.31 -7.72 -3.89
CA ALA A 145 -7.43 -7.16 -4.91
C ALA A 145 -6.58 -6.02 -4.35
N ALA A 146 -5.33 -5.89 -4.83
CA ALA A 146 -4.45 -4.77 -4.48
C ALA A 146 -3.91 -4.10 -5.76
N PHE A 147 -3.94 -2.77 -5.78
CA PHE A 147 -3.71 -1.95 -6.95
C PHE A 147 -2.34 -1.27 -6.87
N PHE A 148 -1.51 -1.48 -7.90
CA PHE A 148 -0.15 -0.95 -7.98
C PHE A 148 0.10 -0.28 -9.32
N GLY A 149 0.77 0.88 -9.29
CA GLY A 149 1.14 1.59 -10.50
C GLY A 149 2.30 0.92 -11.26
N GLU A 150 2.19 0.88 -12.59
CA GLU A 150 3.27 0.41 -13.47
C GLU A 150 4.48 1.34 -13.48
N LYS A 151 4.36 2.55 -12.95
CA LYS A 151 5.50 3.46 -12.76
C LYS A 151 6.63 2.79 -11.98
N ASP A 152 6.30 2.10 -10.89
CA ASP A 152 7.28 1.36 -10.07
C ASP A 152 7.32 -0.11 -10.50
N TRP A 153 7.70 -0.33 -11.78
CA TRP A 153 7.63 -1.64 -12.44
C TRP A 153 8.33 -2.75 -11.68
N GLN A 154 9.53 -2.51 -11.16
CA GLN A 154 10.27 -3.53 -10.41
C GLN A 154 9.56 -3.89 -9.10
N GLN A 155 9.00 -2.91 -8.40
CA GLN A 155 8.15 -3.14 -7.23
C GLN A 155 6.91 -3.97 -7.58
N LEU A 156 6.26 -3.66 -8.70
CA LEU A 156 5.10 -4.44 -9.16
C LEU A 156 5.46 -5.91 -9.42
N GLN A 157 6.62 -6.18 -10.05
CA GLN A 157 7.08 -7.57 -10.29
C GLN A 157 7.41 -8.28 -8.97
N LEU A 158 8.03 -7.58 -8.00
CA LEU A 158 8.27 -8.10 -6.66
C LEU A 158 6.96 -8.53 -5.99
N VAL A 159 5.95 -7.65 -5.99
CA VAL A 159 4.67 -7.94 -5.32
C VAL A 159 3.93 -9.10 -5.98
N ARG A 160 3.94 -9.17 -7.30
CA ARG A 160 3.39 -10.31 -8.05
C ARG A 160 4.07 -11.63 -7.67
N ARG A 161 5.39 -11.62 -7.61
CA ARG A 161 6.19 -12.80 -7.22
C ARG A 161 5.87 -13.22 -5.80
N LEU A 162 5.86 -12.27 -4.87
CA LEU A 162 5.54 -12.49 -3.47
C LEU A 162 4.15 -13.15 -3.30
N VAL A 163 3.12 -12.60 -3.93
CA VAL A 163 1.75 -13.13 -3.86
C VAL A 163 1.68 -14.54 -4.43
N SER A 164 2.34 -14.77 -5.57
CA SER A 164 2.41 -16.09 -6.20
C SER A 164 3.12 -17.13 -5.33
N ASP A 165 4.26 -16.78 -4.75
CA ASP A 165 5.07 -17.71 -3.96
C ASP A 165 4.44 -18.05 -2.62
N LEU A 166 3.87 -17.05 -1.93
CA LEU A 166 3.20 -17.22 -0.64
C LEU A 166 1.76 -17.71 -0.76
N LYS A 167 1.25 -17.91 -1.99
CA LYS A 167 -0.13 -18.34 -2.26
C LYS A 167 -1.18 -17.45 -1.58
N LEU A 168 -0.91 -16.14 -1.54
CA LEU A 168 -1.84 -15.21 -0.94
C LEU A 168 -3.13 -15.14 -1.78
N PRO A 169 -4.31 -15.22 -1.18
CA PRO A 169 -5.59 -15.27 -1.89
C PRO A 169 -6.07 -13.87 -2.30
N LEU A 170 -5.26 -13.16 -3.09
CA LEU A 170 -5.59 -11.84 -3.62
C LEU A 170 -5.03 -11.65 -5.03
N GLU A 171 -5.68 -10.80 -5.82
CA GLU A 171 -5.21 -10.40 -7.15
C GLU A 171 -4.34 -9.14 -7.07
N ILE A 172 -3.23 -9.11 -7.83
CA ILE A 172 -2.45 -7.88 -8.04
C ILE A 172 -2.86 -7.24 -9.35
N VAL A 173 -3.47 -6.07 -9.26
CA VAL A 173 -3.97 -5.29 -10.40
C VAL A 173 -2.95 -4.23 -10.80
N PRO A 174 -2.30 -4.36 -11.97
CA PRO A 174 -1.45 -3.31 -12.50
C PRO A 174 -2.30 -2.15 -13.01
N CYS A 175 -1.87 -0.93 -12.74
CA CYS A 175 -2.55 0.27 -13.23
C CYS A 175 -1.58 1.11 -14.07
N PRO A 176 -2.02 1.65 -15.21
CA PRO A 176 -1.19 2.45 -16.10
C PRO A 176 -0.57 3.66 -15.40
N CYS A 177 0.63 4.04 -15.85
CA CYS A 177 1.30 5.24 -15.36
C CYS A 177 0.52 6.49 -15.76
N VAL A 178 0.20 7.35 -14.78
CA VAL A 178 -0.37 8.67 -15.02
C VAL A 178 0.78 9.68 -15.05
N ARG A 179 0.85 10.45 -16.12
CA ARG A 179 1.87 11.48 -16.31
C ARG A 179 1.26 12.87 -16.21
N ALA A 180 2.04 13.85 -15.77
CA ALA A 180 1.66 15.25 -15.83
C ALA A 180 1.61 15.76 -17.28
N GLY A 181 1.04 16.97 -17.49
CA GLY A 181 0.85 17.52 -18.84
C GLY A 181 2.15 17.77 -19.61
N ASP A 182 3.28 17.85 -18.92
CA ASP A 182 4.64 17.95 -19.49
C ASP A 182 5.29 16.58 -19.76
N GLY A 183 4.62 15.49 -19.45
CA GLY A 183 5.09 14.13 -19.68
C GLY A 183 5.90 13.52 -18.54
N LEU A 184 6.08 14.24 -17.45
CA LEU A 184 6.71 13.74 -16.21
C LEU A 184 5.81 12.81 -15.41
#